data_8d8100ebac81b5de889bd99510e95ea8
#
_entry.id   8d8100ebac81b5de889bd99510e95ea8
#
_cell.length_a   1.000
_cell.length_b   1.000
_cell.length_c   1.000
_cell.angle_alpha   90.00
_cell.angle_beta   90.00
_cell.angle_gamma   90.00
#
_symmetry.space_group_name_H-M   'P 1'
#
loop_
_entity.id
_entity.type
_entity.pdbx_description
1 polymer ?
#
loop_
_entity_poly.entity_id
_entity_poly.type
_entity_poly.pdbx_seq_one_letter_code
_entity_poly.pdbx_strand_id
1 'polypeptide(L)'
;MKRTARILALGGLAVALAFTGAVTARAQDQTLLNVSYDPTRELYEQFNEAFAKHWKDTTGGNVTIEQSHGGSGKQAQAVIDGLSADVVTLALEGDINAIAEKSGLIDANWRSEFANNSTPYTSTIVFLVRKGNPKAINDWGDLVKDGVEVITPNPKTSGGARWNYLAAWAYANKTFGGDEAKNADFIKQLYSHVPVLDTGARGSTVTFAQKELGDVLLAWENEAFLVLDEFGADNFDVVYPPTSILAEPPVAIVDKNVEAHGTADLAKAYIEYLYSPEGQTLAAKNHYRPSDPSIVTDQALVEAFPKIDLISIDDPLFGGWKTAQPKHFGDGGIFDQVYTPAQ
;
A
#
# COMPACT_ATOMS: atom_id res chain seq x y z
N MET A 1 75.19 73.46 -5.85
CA MET A 1 75.39 72.22 -5.06
C MET A 1 74.05 71.74 -4.55
N LYS A 2 73.37 70.82 -5.22
CA LYS A 2 72.24 70.07 -4.73
C LYS A 2 72.27 68.71 -5.39
N ARG A 3 72.50 67.65 -4.59
CA ARG A 3 72.45 66.22 -5.01
C ARG A 3 71.00 65.72 -5.07
N THR A 4 70.60 65.24 -6.21
CA THR A 4 69.35 64.57 -6.44
C THR A 4 69.48 63.05 -6.18
N ALA A 5 68.78 62.51 -5.21
CA ALA A 5 68.69 61.06 -4.95
C ALA A 5 67.57 60.47 -5.81
N ARG A 6 67.88 59.43 -6.58
CA ARG A 6 66.93 58.61 -7.33
C ARG A 6 66.44 57.43 -6.42
N ILE A 7 65.15 57.36 -6.19
CA ILE A 7 64.51 56.20 -5.55
C ILE A 7 64.06 55.25 -6.64
N LEU A 8 64.58 54.03 -6.67
CA LEU A 8 64.07 52.92 -7.47
C LEU A 8 62.88 52.30 -6.72
N ALA A 9 61.70 52.29 -7.34
CA ALA A 9 60.55 51.54 -6.87
C ALA A 9 60.56 50.12 -7.49
N LEU A 10 60.77 49.10 -6.68
CA LEU A 10 60.54 47.71 -7.06
C LEU A 10 59.03 47.41 -6.91
N GLY A 11 58.37 47.16 -8.04
CA GLY A 11 57.01 46.67 -8.06
C GLY A 11 57.02 45.19 -7.81
N GLY A 12 56.51 44.78 -6.64
CA GLY A 12 56.22 43.39 -6.31
C GLY A 12 54.86 43.00 -6.84
N LEU A 13 54.80 42.09 -7.82
CA LEU A 13 53.55 41.45 -8.32
C LEU A 13 53.13 40.33 -7.38
N ALA A 14 52.13 40.59 -6.52
CA ALA A 14 51.54 39.56 -5.69
C ALA A 14 50.51 38.78 -6.51
N VAL A 15 50.82 37.55 -6.91
CA VAL A 15 49.88 36.59 -7.49
C VAL A 15 49.06 36.00 -6.37
N ALA A 16 47.82 36.45 -6.24
CA ALA A 16 46.82 35.83 -5.36
C ALA A 16 46.30 34.56 -6.03
N LEU A 17 46.77 33.39 -5.60
CA LEU A 17 46.17 32.09 -5.91
C LEU A 17 44.83 32.00 -5.16
N ALA A 18 43.73 32.24 -5.87
CA ALA A 18 42.40 31.91 -5.37
C ALA A 18 42.23 30.37 -5.38
N PHE A 19 42.43 29.74 -4.24
CA PHE A 19 41.94 28.38 -4.02
C PHE A 19 40.42 28.42 -3.97
N THR A 20 39.76 28.15 -5.10
CA THR A 20 38.36 27.78 -5.11
C THR A 20 38.28 26.35 -4.55
N GLY A 21 38.21 26.24 -3.24
CA GLY A 21 37.82 24.99 -2.58
C GLY A 21 36.40 24.67 -3.03
N ALA A 22 36.24 23.65 -3.88
CA ALA A 22 34.96 23.03 -4.09
C ALA A 22 34.52 22.50 -2.73
N VAL A 23 33.61 23.22 -2.06
CA VAL A 23 32.86 22.70 -0.93
C VAL A 23 31.98 21.60 -1.54
N THR A 24 32.47 20.37 -1.49
CA THR A 24 31.58 19.22 -1.68
C THR A 24 30.55 19.32 -0.55
N ALA A 25 29.37 19.82 -0.88
CA ALA A 25 28.24 19.74 0.01
C ALA A 25 28.08 18.25 0.36
N ARG A 26 28.46 17.91 1.57
CA ARG A 26 28.25 16.55 2.10
C ARG A 26 26.74 16.41 2.15
N ALA A 27 26.20 15.45 1.40
CA ALA A 27 24.78 15.17 1.49
C ALA A 27 24.43 14.93 2.96
N GLN A 28 23.49 15.70 3.46
CA GLN A 28 23.06 15.64 4.86
C GLN A 28 22.34 14.30 5.05
N ASP A 29 22.59 13.64 6.17
CA ASP A 29 21.79 12.45 6.57
C ASP A 29 20.32 12.89 6.71
N GLN A 30 19.43 12.23 6.00
CA GLN A 30 18.00 12.55 5.96
C GLN A 30 17.18 11.40 6.57
N THR A 31 16.02 11.74 7.11
CA THR A 31 15.05 10.75 7.58
C THR A 31 13.77 10.93 6.76
N LEU A 32 13.14 9.83 6.37
CA LEU A 32 11.86 9.78 5.69
C LEU A 32 10.92 8.85 6.45
N LEU A 33 9.70 9.31 6.76
CA LEU A 33 8.66 8.47 7.35
C LEU A 33 7.68 8.00 6.27
N ASN A 34 7.64 6.68 6.05
CA ASN A 34 6.60 6.01 5.24
C ASN A 34 5.49 5.49 6.15
N VAL A 35 4.27 5.98 5.94
CA VAL A 35 3.06 5.49 6.62
C VAL A 35 2.30 4.56 5.67
N SER A 36 2.23 3.26 6.04
CA SER A 36 1.75 2.19 5.19
C SER A 36 0.68 1.32 5.86
N TYR A 37 0.15 0.33 5.16
CA TYR A 37 -0.83 -0.61 5.67
C TYR A 37 -0.22 -2.01 5.88
N ASP A 38 -0.90 -2.85 6.69
CA ASP A 38 -0.34 -4.10 7.21
C ASP A 38 0.30 -5.04 6.17
N PRO A 39 -0.33 -5.37 5.02
CA PRO A 39 0.21 -6.35 4.07
C PRO A 39 1.51 -5.95 3.37
N THR A 40 1.95 -4.69 3.47
CA THR A 40 3.19 -4.20 2.83
C THR A 40 4.42 -4.27 3.71
N ARG A 41 4.31 -4.76 4.93
CA ARG A 41 5.39 -4.73 5.93
C ARG A 41 6.69 -5.34 5.40
N GLU A 42 6.61 -6.56 4.92
CA GLU A 42 7.74 -7.33 4.41
C GLU A 42 8.31 -6.72 3.12
N LEU A 43 7.44 -6.20 2.24
CA LEU A 43 7.85 -5.47 1.05
C LEU A 43 8.69 -4.24 1.41
N TYR A 44 8.19 -3.39 2.30
CA TYR A 44 8.90 -2.14 2.63
C TYR A 44 10.14 -2.36 3.49
N GLU A 45 10.23 -3.44 4.25
CA GLU A 45 11.48 -3.81 4.92
C GLU A 45 12.60 -4.02 3.88
N GLN A 46 12.36 -4.87 2.87
CA GLN A 46 13.32 -5.15 1.81
C GLN A 46 13.54 -3.94 0.87
N PHE A 47 12.46 -3.24 0.54
CA PHE A 47 12.52 -2.07 -0.33
C PHE A 47 13.33 -0.93 0.28
N ASN A 48 13.18 -0.66 1.57
CA ASN A 48 13.91 0.42 2.26
C ASN A 48 15.40 0.16 2.31
N GLU A 49 15.82 -1.10 2.50
CA GLU A 49 17.25 -1.47 2.43
C GLU A 49 17.82 -1.23 1.03
N ALA A 50 17.10 -1.65 0.00
CA ALA A 50 17.50 -1.47 -1.38
C ALA A 50 17.55 0.02 -1.76
N PHE A 51 16.51 0.78 -1.39
CA PHE A 51 16.46 2.21 -1.66
C PHE A 51 17.54 2.98 -0.91
N ALA A 52 17.79 2.70 0.36
CA ALA A 52 18.84 3.38 1.13
C ALA A 52 20.23 3.17 0.50
N LYS A 53 20.48 1.95 0.00
CA LYS A 53 21.70 1.67 -0.78
C LYS A 53 21.73 2.45 -2.08
N HIS A 54 20.66 2.43 -2.86
CA HIS A 54 20.53 3.16 -4.11
C HIS A 54 20.74 4.67 -3.90
N TRP A 55 20.10 5.24 -2.89
CA TRP A 55 20.26 6.65 -2.53
C TRP A 55 21.70 7.02 -2.23
N LYS A 56 22.37 6.20 -1.43
CA LYS A 56 23.78 6.39 -1.10
C LYS A 56 24.68 6.30 -2.33
N ASP A 57 24.45 5.33 -3.20
CA ASP A 57 25.26 5.10 -4.40
C ASP A 57 25.10 6.25 -5.42
N THR A 58 23.92 6.85 -5.49
CA THR A 58 23.59 7.90 -6.48
C THR A 58 23.87 9.31 -5.98
N THR A 59 23.68 9.57 -4.68
CA THR A 59 23.79 10.93 -4.11
C THR A 59 24.98 11.10 -3.17
N GLY A 60 25.54 10.01 -2.65
CA GLY A 60 26.56 10.00 -1.59
C GLY A 60 26.02 10.27 -0.18
N GLY A 61 24.70 10.57 -0.03
CA GLY A 61 24.04 10.81 1.24
C GLY A 61 23.54 9.52 1.90
N ASN A 62 23.34 9.54 3.21
CA ASN A 62 22.64 8.46 3.89
C ASN A 62 21.17 8.83 4.11
N VAL A 63 20.30 7.84 4.12
CA VAL A 63 18.89 8.00 4.50
C VAL A 63 18.51 6.96 5.53
N THR A 64 17.73 7.38 6.53
CA THR A 64 17.01 6.49 7.45
C THR A 64 15.55 6.51 7.06
N ILE A 65 14.95 5.34 6.81
CA ILE A 65 13.54 5.24 6.47
C ILE A 65 12.82 4.62 7.66
N GLU A 66 11.97 5.43 8.28
CA GLU A 66 11.08 5.00 9.34
C GLU A 66 9.76 4.51 8.75
N GLN A 67 9.12 3.57 9.44
CA GLN A 67 7.87 2.98 8.98
C GLN A 67 6.80 2.97 10.07
N SER A 68 5.56 3.25 9.66
CA SER A 68 4.37 2.99 10.46
C SER A 68 3.42 2.07 9.69
N HIS A 69 3.01 0.95 10.30
CA HIS A 69 2.09 0.00 9.70
C HIS A 69 0.86 -0.22 10.56
N GLY A 70 -0.29 -0.45 9.90
CA GLY A 70 -1.56 -0.71 10.57
C GLY A 70 -2.70 -0.81 9.55
N GLY A 71 -3.93 -0.83 10.02
CA GLY A 71 -5.09 -0.72 9.12
C GLY A 71 -5.07 0.61 8.36
N SER A 72 -5.20 0.58 7.04
CA SER A 72 -5.03 1.74 6.15
C SER A 72 -5.85 2.97 6.57
N GLY A 73 -7.14 2.79 6.90
CA GLY A 73 -7.96 3.90 7.38
C GLY A 73 -7.50 4.48 8.73
N LYS A 74 -6.91 3.64 9.62
CA LYS A 74 -6.29 4.13 10.86
C LYS A 74 -5.02 4.92 10.59
N GLN A 75 -4.21 4.47 9.64
CA GLN A 75 -2.99 5.16 9.23
C GLN A 75 -3.31 6.51 8.59
N ALA A 76 -4.32 6.56 7.71
CA ALA A 76 -4.81 7.82 7.17
C ALA A 76 -5.28 8.80 8.28
N GLN A 77 -6.04 8.30 9.25
CA GLN A 77 -6.50 9.12 10.38
C GLN A 77 -5.32 9.62 11.22
N ALA A 78 -4.30 8.79 11.46
CA ALA A 78 -3.10 9.20 12.20
C ALA A 78 -2.37 10.37 11.50
N VAL A 79 -2.27 10.35 10.17
CA VAL A 79 -1.69 11.46 9.40
C VAL A 79 -2.56 12.72 9.51
N ILE A 80 -3.89 12.58 9.41
CA ILE A 80 -4.84 13.70 9.59
C ILE A 80 -4.68 14.29 11.00
N ASP A 81 -4.46 13.47 12.02
CA ASP A 81 -4.31 13.87 13.41
C ASP A 81 -2.89 14.38 13.75
N GLY A 82 -1.98 14.43 12.76
CA GLY A 82 -0.67 15.07 12.92
C GLY A 82 0.54 14.13 12.92
N LEU A 83 0.39 12.83 12.57
CA LEU A 83 1.56 11.98 12.29
C LEU A 83 2.28 12.52 11.06
N SER A 84 3.52 12.96 11.27
CA SER A 84 4.29 13.74 10.29
C SER A 84 4.94 12.85 9.22
N ALA A 85 4.11 12.17 8.44
CA ALA A 85 4.55 11.31 7.33
C ALA A 85 5.13 12.13 6.18
N ASP A 86 6.19 11.65 5.53
CA ASP A 86 6.70 12.20 4.27
C ASP A 86 5.99 11.58 3.07
N VAL A 87 5.73 10.29 3.14
CA VAL A 87 4.99 9.55 2.12
C VAL A 87 3.94 8.66 2.76
N VAL A 88 2.86 8.43 2.03
CA VAL A 88 1.82 7.47 2.38
C VAL A 88 1.72 6.42 1.28
N THR A 89 1.64 5.15 1.68
CA THR A 89 1.53 4.01 0.78
C THR A 89 0.38 3.14 1.29
N LEU A 90 -0.85 3.58 0.99
CA LEU A 90 -2.07 3.08 1.63
C LEU A 90 -2.81 2.06 0.75
N ALA A 91 -3.79 1.38 1.34
CA ALA A 91 -4.51 0.30 0.65
C ALA A 91 -5.45 0.80 -0.45
N LEU A 92 -5.90 2.06 -0.40
CA LEU A 92 -6.91 2.56 -1.33
C LEU A 92 -6.93 4.09 -1.45
N GLU A 93 -7.33 4.55 -2.61
CA GLU A 93 -7.45 5.96 -2.97
C GLU A 93 -8.30 6.76 -1.96
N GLY A 94 -9.40 6.18 -1.48
CA GLY A 94 -10.28 6.85 -0.53
C GLY A 94 -9.61 7.26 0.77
N ASP A 95 -8.58 6.53 1.23
CA ASP A 95 -7.83 6.87 2.43
C ASP A 95 -6.87 8.04 2.17
N ILE A 96 -6.21 8.10 0.99
CA ILE A 96 -5.37 9.25 0.60
C ILE A 96 -6.23 10.49 0.34
N ASN A 97 -7.36 10.33 -0.34
CA ASN A 97 -8.33 11.42 -0.54
C ASN A 97 -8.80 12.01 0.80
N ALA A 98 -9.04 11.17 1.81
CA ALA A 98 -9.42 11.63 3.14
C ALA A 98 -8.33 12.50 3.79
N ILE A 99 -7.04 12.18 3.60
CA ILE A 99 -5.94 13.03 4.06
C ILE A 99 -5.96 14.36 3.29
N ALA A 100 -6.01 14.31 1.96
CA ALA A 100 -6.01 15.52 1.12
C ALA A 100 -7.18 16.46 1.48
N GLU A 101 -8.40 15.92 1.59
CA GLU A 101 -9.62 16.72 1.80
C GLU A 101 -9.73 17.26 3.24
N LYS A 102 -9.35 16.46 4.26
CA LYS A 102 -9.56 16.85 5.66
C LYS A 102 -8.41 17.66 6.26
N SER A 103 -7.18 17.43 5.80
CA SER A 103 -5.99 18.10 6.35
C SER A 103 -5.35 19.10 5.38
N GLY A 104 -5.55 18.95 4.07
CA GLY A 104 -4.87 19.74 3.04
C GLY A 104 -3.36 19.48 2.97
N LEU A 105 -2.87 18.36 3.53
CA LEU A 105 -1.45 18.00 3.54
C LEU A 105 -0.96 17.45 2.21
N ILE A 106 -1.85 16.89 1.39
CA ILE A 106 -1.58 16.26 0.10
C ILE A 106 -2.27 17.06 -1.00
N ASP A 107 -1.62 17.27 -2.14
CA ASP A 107 -2.22 17.93 -3.31
C ASP A 107 -3.43 17.13 -3.82
N ALA A 108 -4.48 17.84 -4.26
CA ALA A 108 -5.69 17.20 -4.75
C ALA A 108 -5.48 16.38 -6.03
N ASN A 109 -4.42 16.65 -6.78
CA ASN A 109 -4.08 15.95 -8.02
C ASN A 109 -3.04 14.82 -7.82
N TRP A 110 -2.75 14.44 -6.58
CA TRP A 110 -1.74 13.43 -6.20
C TRP A 110 -1.82 12.16 -7.05
N ARG A 111 -3.03 11.75 -7.45
CA ARG A 111 -3.25 10.52 -8.23
C ARG A 111 -2.58 10.56 -9.61
N SER A 112 -2.36 11.73 -10.19
CA SER A 112 -1.71 11.92 -11.48
C SER A 112 -0.21 12.20 -11.38
N GLU A 113 0.36 12.19 -10.19
CA GLU A 113 1.77 12.54 -9.96
C GLU A 113 2.71 11.43 -10.42
N PHE A 114 2.31 10.18 -10.23
CA PHE A 114 3.10 9.01 -10.63
C PHE A 114 2.34 8.12 -11.63
N ALA A 115 3.07 7.22 -12.28
CA ALA A 115 2.51 6.31 -13.27
C ALA A 115 1.37 5.44 -12.71
N ASN A 116 0.49 4.98 -13.59
CA ASN A 116 -0.64 4.09 -13.27
C ASN A 116 -1.52 4.65 -12.14
N ASN A 117 -1.86 5.94 -12.20
CA ASN A 117 -2.63 6.62 -11.15
C ASN A 117 -1.98 6.51 -9.76
N SER A 118 -0.66 6.67 -9.71
CA SER A 118 0.16 6.51 -8.50
C SER A 118 0.06 5.11 -7.87
N THR A 119 -0.14 4.06 -8.68
CA THR A 119 -0.26 2.66 -8.24
C THR A 119 0.93 1.84 -8.76
N PRO A 120 1.98 1.61 -7.93
CA PRO A 120 3.20 0.93 -8.37
C PRO A 120 3.06 -0.59 -8.47
N TYR A 121 2.08 -1.19 -7.84
CA TYR A 121 1.78 -2.62 -7.83
C TYR A 121 0.30 -2.85 -7.53
N THR A 122 -0.18 -4.06 -7.81
CA THR A 122 -1.58 -4.45 -7.54
C THR A 122 -1.64 -5.79 -6.80
N SER A 123 -2.83 -6.14 -6.33
CA SER A 123 -3.13 -7.44 -5.74
C SER A 123 -4.58 -7.82 -6.06
N THR A 124 -5.04 -8.92 -5.52
CA THR A 124 -6.44 -9.33 -5.59
C THR A 124 -6.86 -10.04 -4.32
N ILE A 125 -8.15 -10.35 -4.18
CA ILE A 125 -8.68 -11.07 -3.04
C ILE A 125 -8.76 -12.55 -3.36
N VAL A 126 -8.21 -13.35 -2.45
CA VAL A 126 -8.21 -14.81 -2.49
C VAL A 126 -8.76 -15.37 -1.16
N PHE A 127 -9.04 -16.66 -1.14
CA PHE A 127 -9.41 -17.38 0.07
C PHE A 127 -8.21 -18.21 0.53
N LEU A 128 -7.75 -17.98 1.74
CA LEU A 128 -6.82 -18.88 2.41
C LEU A 128 -7.64 -19.84 3.26
N VAL A 129 -7.59 -21.15 2.92
CA VAL A 129 -8.36 -22.19 3.60
C VAL A 129 -7.44 -23.16 4.32
N ARG A 130 -7.99 -23.93 5.26
CA ARG A 130 -7.25 -25.02 5.91
C ARG A 130 -6.81 -26.04 4.88
N LYS A 131 -5.67 -26.70 5.12
CA LYS A 131 -5.09 -27.69 4.19
C LYS A 131 -6.09 -28.76 3.79
N GLY A 132 -6.15 -29.05 2.48
CA GLY A 132 -7.10 -29.98 1.89
C GLY A 132 -8.51 -29.43 1.77
N ASN A 133 -8.75 -28.17 2.10
CA ASN A 133 -10.03 -27.47 1.96
C ASN A 133 -11.24 -28.29 2.49
N PRO A 134 -11.27 -28.64 3.78
CA PRO A 134 -12.25 -29.59 4.34
C PRO A 134 -13.70 -29.11 4.25
N LYS A 135 -13.93 -27.80 4.08
CA LYS A 135 -15.27 -27.20 3.88
C LYS A 135 -15.64 -27.05 2.40
N ALA A 136 -14.78 -27.47 1.46
CA ALA A 136 -14.98 -27.37 0.02
C ALA A 136 -15.36 -25.93 -0.42
N ILE A 137 -14.61 -24.95 0.07
CA ILE A 137 -14.80 -23.52 -0.22
C ILE A 137 -14.08 -23.21 -1.52
N ASN A 138 -14.83 -22.96 -2.61
CA ASN A 138 -14.28 -22.70 -3.94
C ASN A 138 -14.81 -21.38 -4.54
N ASP A 139 -15.91 -20.85 -4.00
CA ASP A 139 -16.52 -19.61 -4.47
C ASP A 139 -17.15 -18.84 -3.29
N TRP A 140 -17.49 -17.59 -3.51
CA TRP A 140 -18.12 -16.71 -2.52
C TRP A 140 -19.41 -17.27 -1.92
N GLY A 141 -20.21 -17.99 -2.73
CA GLY A 141 -21.44 -18.65 -2.26
C GLY A 141 -21.19 -19.76 -1.22
N ASP A 142 -19.97 -20.30 -1.17
CA ASP A 142 -19.62 -21.31 -0.17
C ASP A 142 -19.38 -20.70 1.22
N LEU A 143 -19.08 -19.40 1.27
CA LEU A 143 -18.80 -18.67 2.51
C LEU A 143 -20.03 -18.46 3.40
N VAL A 144 -21.24 -18.58 2.81
CA VAL A 144 -22.52 -18.42 3.52
C VAL A 144 -23.22 -19.74 3.80
N LYS A 145 -22.52 -20.87 3.64
CA LYS A 145 -23.02 -22.21 3.99
C LYS A 145 -23.02 -22.42 5.51
N ASP A 146 -24.00 -23.16 6.01
CA ASP A 146 -24.07 -23.51 7.43
C ASP A 146 -22.75 -24.13 7.92
N GLY A 147 -22.26 -23.65 9.05
CA GLY A 147 -21.05 -24.16 9.72
C GLY A 147 -19.73 -23.76 9.06
N VAL A 148 -19.72 -22.78 8.17
CA VAL A 148 -18.51 -22.10 7.68
C VAL A 148 -18.28 -20.86 8.51
N GLU A 149 -17.07 -20.69 9.04
CA GLU A 149 -16.64 -19.49 9.75
C GLU A 149 -15.63 -18.72 8.90
N VAL A 150 -15.91 -17.44 8.66
CA VAL A 150 -15.11 -16.54 7.82
C VAL A 150 -14.33 -15.57 8.68
N ILE A 151 -13.04 -15.45 8.44
CA ILE A 151 -12.19 -14.42 9.04
C ILE A 151 -11.92 -13.33 8.01
N THR A 152 -12.19 -12.09 8.40
CA THR A 152 -11.89 -10.88 7.61
C THR A 152 -11.77 -9.68 8.54
N PRO A 153 -10.92 -8.69 8.24
CA PRO A 153 -10.83 -7.50 9.08
C PRO A 153 -12.04 -6.56 8.89
N ASN A 154 -12.12 -5.54 9.75
CA ASN A 154 -13.23 -4.59 9.77
C ASN A 154 -13.09 -3.54 8.65
N PRO A 155 -14.06 -3.39 7.73
CA PRO A 155 -14.02 -2.38 6.67
C PRO A 155 -14.03 -0.92 7.16
N LYS A 156 -14.43 -0.66 8.40
CA LYS A 156 -14.37 0.70 8.97
C LYS A 156 -12.93 1.14 9.30
N THR A 157 -12.01 0.20 9.49
CA THR A 157 -10.62 0.48 9.93
C THR A 157 -9.57 -0.05 8.97
N SER A 158 -9.88 -1.07 8.19
CA SER A 158 -8.98 -1.76 7.27
C SER A 158 -9.34 -1.49 5.81
N GLY A 159 -8.42 -0.90 5.06
CA GLY A 159 -8.56 -0.76 3.61
C GLY A 159 -8.60 -2.11 2.90
N GLY A 160 -7.81 -3.09 3.38
CA GLY A 160 -7.86 -4.47 2.87
C GLY A 160 -9.26 -5.09 2.97
N ALA A 161 -9.93 -4.87 4.10
CA ALA A 161 -11.30 -5.35 4.29
C ALA A 161 -12.32 -4.69 3.35
N ARG A 162 -12.09 -3.43 2.94
CA ARG A 162 -12.96 -2.79 1.94
C ARG A 162 -12.85 -3.48 0.59
N TRP A 163 -11.66 -3.88 0.18
CA TRP A 163 -11.47 -4.67 -1.03
C TRP A 163 -12.11 -6.06 -0.92
N ASN A 164 -11.99 -6.75 0.24
CA ASN A 164 -12.68 -8.02 0.49
C ASN A 164 -14.20 -7.89 0.31
N TYR A 165 -14.78 -6.85 0.93
CA TYR A 165 -16.19 -6.54 0.83
C TYR A 165 -16.63 -6.25 -0.62
N LEU A 166 -15.87 -5.42 -1.36
CA LEU A 166 -16.21 -5.06 -2.73
C LEU A 166 -16.09 -6.26 -3.68
N ALA A 167 -15.15 -7.17 -3.46
CA ALA A 167 -15.07 -8.43 -4.21
C ALA A 167 -16.30 -9.32 -3.97
N ALA A 168 -16.75 -9.43 -2.71
CA ALA A 168 -17.97 -10.13 -2.37
C ALA A 168 -19.22 -9.46 -2.98
N TRP A 169 -19.27 -8.13 -2.97
CA TRP A 169 -20.34 -7.36 -3.61
C TRP A 169 -20.39 -7.60 -5.13
N ALA A 170 -19.24 -7.63 -5.81
CA ALA A 170 -19.15 -7.91 -7.23
C ALA A 170 -19.69 -9.30 -7.58
N TYR A 171 -19.33 -10.31 -6.78
CA TYR A 171 -19.89 -11.64 -6.91
C TYR A 171 -21.42 -11.64 -6.74
N ALA A 172 -21.94 -11.03 -5.68
CA ALA A 172 -23.36 -10.90 -5.42
C ALA A 172 -24.10 -10.23 -6.59
N ASN A 173 -23.56 -9.11 -7.07
CA ASN A 173 -24.13 -8.36 -8.20
C ASN A 173 -24.23 -9.20 -9.48
N LYS A 174 -23.19 -9.98 -9.78
CA LYS A 174 -23.17 -10.89 -10.92
C LYS A 174 -24.18 -12.03 -10.73
N THR A 175 -24.26 -12.58 -9.52
CA THR A 175 -25.11 -13.73 -9.19
C THR A 175 -26.59 -13.34 -9.19
N PHE A 176 -26.92 -12.15 -8.67
CA PHE A 176 -28.31 -11.70 -8.52
C PHE A 176 -28.78 -10.73 -9.60
N GLY A 177 -27.98 -10.56 -10.68
CA GLY A 177 -28.36 -9.76 -11.84
C GLY A 177 -28.54 -8.28 -11.54
N GLY A 178 -27.74 -7.73 -10.61
CA GLY A 178 -27.75 -6.31 -10.27
C GLY A 178 -28.80 -5.89 -9.23
N ASP A 179 -29.47 -6.83 -8.58
CA ASP A 179 -30.45 -6.57 -7.51
C ASP A 179 -29.73 -6.14 -6.22
N GLU A 180 -29.68 -4.84 -5.96
CA GLU A 180 -28.96 -4.27 -4.81
C GLU A 180 -29.47 -4.82 -3.45
N ALA A 181 -30.75 -5.10 -3.32
CA ALA A 181 -31.29 -5.63 -2.08
C ALA A 181 -30.75 -7.05 -1.81
N LYS A 182 -30.71 -7.89 -2.85
CA LYS A 182 -30.11 -9.23 -2.76
C LYS A 182 -28.59 -9.17 -2.55
N ASN A 183 -27.91 -8.20 -3.14
CA ASN A 183 -26.49 -7.99 -2.89
C ASN A 183 -26.25 -7.67 -1.42
N ALA A 184 -27.04 -6.75 -0.85
CA ALA A 184 -26.95 -6.38 0.56
C ALA A 184 -27.28 -7.55 1.49
N ASP A 185 -28.30 -8.35 1.15
CA ASP A 185 -28.67 -9.56 1.90
C ASP A 185 -27.54 -10.60 1.88
N PHE A 186 -26.86 -10.78 0.74
CA PHE A 186 -25.68 -11.66 0.65
C PHE A 186 -24.54 -11.18 1.55
N ILE A 187 -24.22 -9.89 1.53
CA ILE A 187 -23.19 -9.32 2.41
C ILE A 187 -23.59 -9.50 3.88
N LYS A 188 -24.86 -9.28 4.23
CA LYS A 188 -25.36 -9.52 5.58
C LYS A 188 -25.16 -10.97 6.02
N GLN A 189 -25.47 -11.93 5.13
CA GLN A 189 -25.23 -13.35 5.39
C GLN A 189 -23.74 -13.61 5.57
N LEU A 190 -22.87 -13.13 4.67
CA LEU A 190 -21.42 -13.29 4.77
C LEU A 190 -20.90 -12.80 6.13
N TYR A 191 -21.27 -11.58 6.54
CA TYR A 191 -20.80 -11.03 7.81
C TYR A 191 -21.45 -11.69 9.05
N SER A 192 -22.57 -12.40 8.91
CA SER A 192 -23.11 -13.22 9.99
C SER A 192 -22.27 -14.47 10.28
N HIS A 193 -21.41 -14.88 9.34
CA HIS A 193 -20.43 -15.95 9.49
C HIS A 193 -19.07 -15.47 9.99
N VAL A 194 -18.92 -14.17 10.30
CA VAL A 194 -17.67 -13.56 10.76
C VAL A 194 -17.70 -13.42 12.28
N PRO A 195 -17.03 -14.31 13.05
CA PRO A 195 -17.07 -14.28 14.51
C PRO A 195 -16.23 -13.14 15.10
N VAL A 196 -15.23 -12.66 14.38
CA VAL A 196 -14.29 -11.63 14.85
C VAL A 196 -13.98 -10.66 13.72
N LEU A 197 -14.08 -9.35 13.97
CA LEU A 197 -13.62 -8.28 13.08
C LEU A 197 -12.37 -7.63 13.66
N ASP A 198 -11.21 -8.10 13.21
CA ASP A 198 -9.93 -7.50 13.57
C ASP A 198 -9.76 -6.10 12.94
N THR A 199 -8.91 -5.26 13.53
CA THR A 199 -8.76 -3.87 13.08
C THR A 199 -7.96 -3.71 11.77
N GLY A 200 -7.22 -4.74 11.35
CA GLY A 200 -6.39 -4.77 10.15
C GLY A 200 -6.10 -6.19 9.68
N ALA A 201 -5.52 -6.34 8.50
CA ALA A 201 -5.24 -7.62 7.88
C ALA A 201 -4.36 -8.51 8.75
N ARG A 202 -3.29 -7.95 9.35
CA ARG A 202 -2.39 -8.73 10.22
C ARG A 202 -3.11 -9.31 11.46
N GLY A 203 -4.07 -8.58 12.03
CA GLY A 203 -4.93 -9.10 13.10
C GLY A 203 -5.71 -10.33 12.66
N SER A 204 -6.33 -10.29 11.48
CA SER A 204 -7.08 -11.42 10.91
C SER A 204 -6.16 -12.61 10.58
N THR A 205 -4.94 -12.35 10.07
CA THR A 205 -3.93 -13.39 9.88
C THR A 205 -3.59 -14.10 11.20
N VAL A 206 -3.34 -13.34 12.27
CA VAL A 206 -3.09 -13.91 13.61
C VAL A 206 -4.30 -14.69 14.10
N THR A 207 -5.51 -14.17 13.96
CA THR A 207 -6.74 -14.85 14.35
C THR A 207 -6.91 -16.16 13.61
N PHE A 208 -6.71 -16.18 12.29
CA PHE A 208 -6.81 -17.36 11.46
C PHE A 208 -5.65 -18.33 11.68
N ALA A 209 -4.40 -17.90 11.42
CA ALA A 209 -3.27 -18.80 11.34
C ALA A 209 -2.70 -19.22 12.71
N GLN A 210 -2.63 -18.28 13.69
CA GLN A 210 -2.03 -18.58 15.00
C GLN A 210 -3.03 -19.06 16.03
N LYS A 211 -4.24 -18.43 16.06
CA LYS A 211 -5.31 -18.84 17.01
C LYS A 211 -6.19 -19.96 16.45
N GLU A 212 -5.95 -20.36 15.19
CA GLU A 212 -6.68 -21.45 14.51
C GLU A 212 -8.19 -21.26 14.46
N LEU A 213 -8.67 -20.00 14.47
CA LEU A 213 -10.09 -19.68 14.36
C LEU A 213 -10.51 -19.57 12.90
N GLY A 214 -11.74 -19.98 12.60
CA GLY A 214 -12.36 -19.91 11.28
C GLY A 214 -11.88 -20.99 10.30
N ASP A 215 -12.64 -21.16 9.24
CA ASP A 215 -12.41 -22.12 8.17
C ASP A 215 -11.71 -21.49 6.96
N VAL A 216 -11.92 -20.19 6.77
CA VAL A 216 -11.39 -19.40 5.65
C VAL A 216 -11.04 -17.99 6.09
N LEU A 217 -9.89 -17.50 5.59
CA LEU A 217 -9.49 -16.10 5.67
C LEU A 217 -9.69 -15.45 4.31
N LEU A 218 -10.45 -14.36 4.24
CA LEU A 218 -10.46 -13.48 3.08
C LEU A 218 -9.19 -12.62 3.14
N ALA A 219 -8.26 -12.88 2.25
CA ALA A 219 -6.95 -12.24 2.24
C ALA A 219 -6.63 -11.61 0.88
N TRP A 220 -5.74 -10.64 0.90
CA TRP A 220 -5.05 -10.25 -0.31
C TRP A 220 -4.13 -11.39 -0.77
N GLU A 221 -3.91 -11.50 -2.09
CA GLU A 221 -3.08 -12.54 -2.68
C GLU A 221 -1.69 -12.59 -2.05
N ASN A 222 -1.01 -11.44 -1.93
CA ASN A 222 0.29 -11.35 -1.28
C ASN A 222 0.27 -11.78 0.19
N GLU A 223 -0.73 -11.38 0.97
CA GLU A 223 -0.86 -11.77 2.37
C GLU A 223 -1.07 -13.29 2.52
N ALA A 224 -1.86 -13.90 1.63
CA ALA A 224 -2.06 -15.34 1.63
C ALA A 224 -0.74 -16.10 1.42
N PHE A 225 0.11 -15.67 0.50
CA PHE A 225 1.42 -16.28 0.29
C PHE A 225 2.39 -16.01 1.44
N LEU A 226 2.39 -14.80 2.01
CA LEU A 226 3.19 -14.51 3.21
C LEU A 226 2.79 -15.42 4.39
N VAL A 227 1.49 -15.74 4.51
CA VAL A 227 1.03 -16.73 5.52
C VAL A 227 1.60 -18.12 5.23
N LEU A 228 1.64 -18.55 3.97
CA LEU A 228 2.27 -19.83 3.61
C LEU A 228 3.75 -19.84 3.94
N ASP A 229 4.46 -18.75 3.73
CA ASP A 229 5.90 -18.62 4.01
C ASP A 229 6.15 -18.60 5.53
N GLU A 230 5.33 -17.88 6.31
CA GLU A 230 5.50 -17.75 7.76
C GLU A 230 5.03 -18.98 8.55
N PHE A 231 3.90 -19.57 8.17
CA PHE A 231 3.23 -20.64 8.93
C PHE A 231 3.30 -22.01 8.27
N GLY A 232 3.89 -22.10 7.09
CA GLY A 232 4.11 -23.34 6.34
C GLY A 232 3.01 -23.65 5.32
N ALA A 233 3.42 -23.94 4.09
CA ALA A 233 2.54 -24.28 2.97
C ALA A 233 1.76 -25.61 3.18
N ASP A 234 2.17 -26.44 4.13
CA ASP A 234 1.47 -27.68 4.47
C ASP A 234 0.25 -27.47 5.36
N ASN A 235 0.01 -26.25 5.85
CA ASN A 235 -1.11 -25.95 6.76
C ASN A 235 -2.31 -25.33 6.06
N PHE A 236 -2.12 -24.77 4.86
CA PHE A 236 -3.15 -24.01 4.15
C PHE A 236 -3.12 -24.26 2.65
N ASP A 237 -4.22 -23.95 1.98
CA ASP A 237 -4.34 -23.87 0.53
C ASP A 237 -4.88 -22.49 0.13
N VAL A 238 -4.39 -21.94 -0.99
CA VAL A 238 -4.92 -20.71 -1.58
C VAL A 238 -5.94 -21.06 -2.64
N VAL A 239 -7.16 -20.54 -2.50
CA VAL A 239 -8.24 -20.70 -3.46
C VAL A 239 -8.51 -19.36 -4.14
N TYR A 240 -8.48 -19.37 -5.47
CA TYR A 240 -8.83 -18.23 -6.30
C TYR A 240 -10.31 -18.30 -6.67
N PRO A 241 -11.17 -17.41 -6.14
CA PRO A 241 -12.57 -17.40 -6.51
C PRO A 241 -12.76 -16.99 -7.97
N PRO A 242 -13.81 -17.49 -8.66
CA PRO A 242 -14.06 -17.16 -10.07
C PRO A 242 -14.31 -15.67 -10.35
N THR A 243 -14.69 -14.92 -9.35
CA THR A 243 -14.88 -13.46 -9.38
C THR A 243 -14.07 -12.83 -8.26
N SER A 244 -13.22 -11.87 -8.62
CA SER A 244 -12.48 -11.08 -7.63
C SER A 244 -12.31 -9.65 -8.13
N ILE A 245 -11.58 -8.83 -7.38
CA ILE A 245 -11.39 -7.40 -7.65
C ILE A 245 -9.91 -7.08 -7.83
N LEU A 246 -9.60 -6.15 -8.74
CA LEU A 246 -8.27 -5.57 -8.86
C LEU A 246 -8.05 -4.59 -7.71
N ALA A 247 -7.24 -5.00 -6.75
CA ALA A 247 -6.84 -4.13 -5.66
C ALA A 247 -5.65 -3.27 -6.08
N GLU A 248 -5.83 -1.96 -6.09
CA GLU A 248 -4.89 -0.96 -6.58
C GLU A 248 -4.43 -0.06 -5.42
N PRO A 249 -3.45 -0.48 -4.61
CA PRO A 249 -2.96 0.32 -3.49
C PRO A 249 -2.11 1.48 -3.99
N PRO A 250 -2.55 2.74 -3.78
CA PRO A 250 -1.85 3.90 -4.27
C PRO A 250 -0.79 4.42 -3.29
N VAL A 251 0.07 5.27 -3.81
CA VAL A 251 1.11 5.98 -3.07
C VAL A 251 0.99 7.49 -3.30
N ALA A 252 1.39 8.30 -2.31
CA ALA A 252 1.42 9.75 -2.45
C ALA A 252 2.49 10.39 -1.57
N ILE A 253 2.99 11.55 -2.00
CA ILE A 253 3.80 12.45 -1.18
C ILE A 253 2.87 13.24 -0.26
N VAL A 254 3.31 13.47 0.98
CA VAL A 254 2.61 14.36 1.91
C VAL A 254 3.25 15.75 1.79
N ASP A 255 2.81 16.52 0.80
CA ASP A 255 3.46 17.73 0.29
C ASP A 255 3.87 18.72 1.37
N LYS A 256 2.95 19.02 2.30
CA LYS A 256 3.23 19.99 3.37
C LYS A 256 4.28 19.51 4.36
N ASN A 257 4.33 18.20 4.61
CA ASN A 257 5.30 17.64 5.52
C ASN A 257 6.69 17.61 4.87
N VAL A 258 6.81 17.16 3.61
CA VAL A 258 8.11 17.13 2.92
C VAL A 258 8.67 18.54 2.69
N GLU A 259 7.79 19.55 2.47
CA GLU A 259 8.18 20.95 2.42
C GLU A 259 8.78 21.41 3.77
N ALA A 260 8.12 21.07 4.88
CA ALA A 260 8.58 21.42 6.22
C ALA A 260 9.87 20.70 6.65
N HIS A 261 10.03 19.43 6.22
CA HIS A 261 11.21 18.61 6.56
C HIS A 261 12.40 18.86 5.60
N GLY A 262 12.18 19.45 4.43
CA GLY A 262 13.18 19.57 3.37
C GLY A 262 13.48 18.21 2.71
N THR A 263 12.53 17.29 2.65
CA THR A 263 12.64 15.92 2.14
C THR A 263 11.95 15.70 0.80
N ALA A 264 11.51 16.76 0.10
CA ALA A 264 10.70 16.64 -1.12
C ALA A 264 11.39 15.80 -2.22
N ASP A 265 12.68 16.08 -2.51
CA ASP A 265 13.43 15.32 -3.52
C ASP A 265 13.65 13.87 -3.09
N LEU A 266 13.87 13.61 -1.80
CA LEU A 266 14.02 12.29 -1.24
C LEU A 266 12.71 11.48 -1.34
N ALA A 267 11.58 12.09 -0.96
CA ALA A 267 10.25 11.47 -1.02
C ALA A 267 9.87 11.12 -2.47
N LYS A 268 10.15 12.03 -3.40
CA LYS A 268 9.93 11.78 -4.82
C LYS A 268 10.78 10.62 -5.33
N ALA A 269 12.07 10.63 -5.05
CA ALA A 269 12.98 9.56 -5.45
C ALA A 269 12.58 8.20 -4.84
N TYR A 270 12.09 8.20 -3.58
CA TYR A 270 11.59 7.01 -2.90
C TYR A 270 10.39 6.39 -3.61
N ILE A 271 9.40 7.21 -4.00
CA ILE A 271 8.24 6.71 -4.73
C ILE A 271 8.63 6.31 -6.17
N GLU A 272 9.45 7.10 -6.87
CA GLU A 272 9.90 6.75 -8.22
C GLU A 272 10.66 5.41 -8.26
N TYR A 273 11.41 5.09 -7.20
CA TYR A 273 12.13 3.82 -7.11
C TYR A 273 11.20 2.59 -7.03
N LEU A 274 9.95 2.74 -6.57
CA LEU A 274 8.94 1.67 -6.64
C LEU A 274 8.66 1.23 -8.09
N TYR A 275 8.78 2.15 -9.04
CA TYR A 275 8.59 1.89 -10.47
C TYR A 275 9.87 1.47 -11.20
N SER A 276 11.00 1.37 -10.53
CA SER A 276 12.26 0.87 -11.10
C SER A 276 12.24 -0.64 -11.30
N PRO A 277 13.13 -1.21 -12.15
CA PRO A 277 13.25 -2.66 -12.28
C PRO A 277 13.48 -3.38 -10.94
N GLU A 278 14.24 -2.78 -10.03
CA GLU A 278 14.47 -3.35 -8.70
C GLU A 278 13.23 -3.26 -7.82
N GLY A 279 12.53 -2.10 -7.79
CA GLY A 279 11.29 -1.92 -7.06
C GLY A 279 10.19 -2.89 -7.53
N GLN A 280 10.01 -3.03 -8.86
CA GLN A 280 9.04 -3.97 -9.43
C GLN A 280 9.41 -5.44 -9.17
N THR A 281 10.71 -5.76 -9.14
CA THR A 281 11.17 -7.10 -8.79
C THR A 281 10.93 -7.40 -7.31
N LEU A 282 11.14 -6.43 -6.42
CA LEU A 282 10.83 -6.56 -4.99
C LEU A 282 9.33 -6.70 -4.75
N ALA A 283 8.50 -5.96 -5.48
CA ALA A 283 7.04 -6.14 -5.43
C ALA A 283 6.66 -7.58 -5.79
N ALA A 284 7.18 -8.11 -6.91
CA ALA A 284 6.90 -9.49 -7.34
C ALA A 284 7.39 -10.54 -6.33
N LYS A 285 8.58 -10.36 -5.74
CA LYS A 285 9.11 -11.25 -4.69
C LYS A 285 8.24 -11.29 -3.44
N ASN A 286 7.56 -10.19 -3.14
CA ASN A 286 6.62 -10.09 -2.03
C ASN A 286 5.17 -10.34 -2.47
N HIS A 287 4.98 -11.07 -3.58
CA HIS A 287 3.70 -11.53 -4.11
C HIS A 287 2.72 -10.42 -4.50
N TYR A 288 3.21 -9.19 -4.71
CA TYR A 288 2.45 -8.14 -5.38
C TYR A 288 2.61 -8.25 -6.89
N ARG A 289 1.54 -8.02 -7.64
CA ARG A 289 1.56 -7.98 -9.10
C ARG A 289 2.19 -6.66 -9.57
N PRO A 290 3.35 -6.67 -10.22
CA PRO A 290 4.00 -5.45 -10.70
C PRO A 290 3.10 -4.66 -11.65
N SER A 291 3.13 -3.33 -11.57
CA SER A 291 2.41 -2.46 -12.51
C SER A 291 3.04 -2.48 -13.92
N ASP A 292 4.34 -2.75 -14.00
CA ASP A 292 5.06 -3.03 -15.24
C ASP A 292 5.81 -4.38 -15.12
N PRO A 293 5.16 -5.50 -15.45
CA PRO A 293 5.79 -6.80 -15.36
C PRO A 293 6.96 -7.00 -16.36
N SER A 294 7.05 -6.17 -17.41
CA SER A 294 8.08 -6.31 -18.44
C SER A 294 9.49 -5.95 -17.96
N ILE A 295 9.60 -5.11 -16.93
CA ILE A 295 10.89 -4.66 -16.37
C ILE A 295 11.35 -5.48 -15.16
N VAL A 296 10.55 -6.45 -14.70
CA VAL A 296 10.94 -7.35 -13.62
C VAL A 296 12.14 -8.21 -14.07
N THR A 297 13.19 -8.23 -13.27
CA THR A 297 14.43 -8.90 -13.67
C THR A 297 14.32 -10.43 -13.65
N ASP A 298 13.46 -10.98 -12.78
CA ASP A 298 13.16 -12.40 -12.70
C ASP A 298 11.73 -12.66 -13.20
N GLN A 299 11.60 -13.02 -14.48
CA GLN A 299 10.30 -13.24 -15.12
C GLN A 299 9.52 -14.44 -14.55
N ALA A 300 10.21 -15.40 -13.90
CA ALA A 300 9.52 -16.51 -13.25
C ALA A 300 8.58 -16.05 -12.12
N LEU A 301 8.92 -14.94 -11.46
CA LEU A 301 8.07 -14.34 -10.44
C LEU A 301 6.75 -13.80 -11.03
N VAL A 302 6.80 -13.27 -12.27
CA VAL A 302 5.61 -12.76 -12.97
C VAL A 302 4.75 -13.90 -13.49
N GLU A 303 5.37 -14.94 -14.04
CA GLU A 303 4.70 -16.12 -14.58
C GLU A 303 3.99 -16.95 -13.49
N ALA A 304 4.42 -16.82 -12.23
CA ALA A 304 3.79 -17.48 -11.09
C ALA A 304 2.38 -16.95 -10.78
N PHE A 305 2.05 -15.71 -11.19
CA PHE A 305 0.72 -15.16 -10.97
C PHE A 305 -0.32 -15.77 -11.92
N PRO A 306 -1.43 -16.35 -11.40
CA PRO A 306 -2.48 -16.85 -12.25
C PRO A 306 -3.16 -15.70 -13.01
N LYS A 307 -3.60 -16.00 -14.24
CA LYS A 307 -4.43 -15.08 -15.02
C LYS A 307 -5.86 -15.15 -14.50
N ILE A 308 -6.37 -14.05 -13.99
CA ILE A 308 -7.71 -13.94 -13.40
C ILE A 308 -8.41 -12.74 -14.03
N ASP A 309 -9.71 -12.88 -14.30
CA ASP A 309 -10.55 -11.75 -14.68
C ASP A 309 -10.96 -10.98 -13.42
N LEU A 310 -10.43 -9.76 -13.30
CA LEU A 310 -10.64 -8.90 -12.15
C LEU A 310 -11.53 -7.71 -12.50
N ILE A 311 -12.52 -7.43 -11.67
CA ILE A 311 -13.30 -6.21 -11.78
C ILE A 311 -12.51 -5.03 -11.19
N SER A 312 -12.49 -3.90 -11.89
CA SER A 312 -11.85 -2.67 -11.39
C SER A 312 -12.82 -1.88 -10.50
N ILE A 313 -12.27 -1.06 -9.60
CA ILE A 313 -13.05 -0.08 -8.83
C ILE A 313 -13.70 0.98 -9.74
N ASP A 314 -13.13 1.22 -10.91
CA ASP A 314 -13.67 2.16 -11.91
C ASP A 314 -14.79 1.55 -12.77
N ASP A 315 -15.12 0.25 -12.57
CA ASP A 315 -16.27 -0.37 -13.20
C ASP A 315 -17.58 0.38 -12.85
N PRO A 316 -18.54 0.51 -13.77
CA PRO A 316 -19.83 1.15 -13.50
C PRO A 316 -20.57 0.62 -12.26
N LEU A 317 -20.30 -0.62 -11.83
CA LEU A 317 -20.83 -1.18 -10.59
C LEU A 317 -20.44 -0.36 -9.36
N PHE A 318 -19.22 0.15 -9.34
CA PHE A 318 -18.65 0.87 -8.19
C PHE A 318 -18.56 2.38 -8.44
N GLY A 319 -18.28 2.80 -9.68
CA GLY A 319 -18.13 4.21 -10.08
C GLY A 319 -16.94 4.92 -9.43
N GLY A 320 -15.86 4.19 -9.15
CA GLY A 320 -14.65 4.67 -8.47
C GLY A 320 -14.81 4.83 -6.96
N TRP A 321 -13.68 5.05 -6.26
CA TRP A 321 -13.68 5.24 -4.80
C TRP A 321 -14.51 6.40 -4.32
N LYS A 322 -14.61 7.46 -5.11
CA LYS A 322 -15.42 8.64 -4.78
C LYS A 322 -16.90 8.31 -4.61
N THR A 323 -17.39 7.29 -5.33
CA THR A 323 -18.77 6.79 -5.24
C THR A 323 -18.85 5.62 -4.24
N ALA A 324 -17.96 4.64 -4.34
CA ALA A 324 -18.02 3.44 -3.53
C ALA A 324 -17.80 3.71 -2.03
N GLN A 325 -16.87 4.61 -1.69
CA GLN A 325 -16.55 4.90 -0.30
C GLN A 325 -17.75 5.43 0.52
N PRO A 326 -18.46 6.49 0.14
CA PRO A 326 -19.63 6.95 0.89
C PRO A 326 -20.80 5.96 0.83
N LYS A 327 -21.02 5.29 -0.31
CA LYS A 327 -22.12 4.35 -0.50
C LYS A 327 -22.01 3.13 0.42
N HIS A 328 -20.83 2.53 0.49
CA HIS A 328 -20.63 1.27 1.19
C HIS A 328 -20.09 1.43 2.61
N PHE A 329 -19.20 2.39 2.85
CA PHE A 329 -18.39 2.47 4.08
C PHE A 329 -18.52 3.80 4.84
N GLY A 330 -19.21 4.80 4.26
CA GLY A 330 -19.54 6.04 4.97
C GLY A 330 -20.47 5.78 6.16
N ASP A 331 -20.65 6.77 7.01
CA ASP A 331 -21.58 6.68 8.14
C ASP A 331 -23.02 6.47 7.63
N GLY A 332 -23.65 5.41 8.10
CA GLY A 332 -24.95 4.96 7.60
C GLY A 332 -24.91 4.29 6.22
N GLY A 333 -23.74 4.04 5.66
CA GLY A 333 -23.56 3.29 4.41
C GLY A 333 -24.04 1.84 4.50
N ILE A 334 -23.95 1.11 3.39
CA ILE A 334 -24.53 -0.25 3.31
C ILE A 334 -23.92 -1.16 4.37
N PHE A 335 -22.59 -1.07 4.63
CA PHE A 335 -21.95 -1.90 5.65
C PHE A 335 -22.56 -1.70 7.04
N ASP A 336 -22.82 -0.45 7.45
CA ASP A 336 -23.44 -0.15 8.75
C ASP A 336 -24.89 -0.67 8.85
N GLN A 337 -25.59 -0.81 7.72
CA GLN A 337 -26.95 -1.32 7.68
C GLN A 337 -27.02 -2.86 7.76
N VAL A 338 -26.03 -3.55 7.20
CA VAL A 338 -26.01 -5.02 7.12
C VAL A 338 -25.27 -5.70 8.26
N TYR A 339 -24.29 -4.99 8.85
CA TYR A 339 -23.51 -5.52 9.97
C TYR A 339 -24.09 -5.06 11.31
N THR A 340 -24.52 -6.02 12.10
CA THR A 340 -24.89 -5.80 13.51
C THR A 340 -23.87 -6.55 14.37
N PRO A 341 -23.07 -5.85 15.21
CA PRO A 341 -22.15 -6.53 16.12
C PRO A 341 -22.88 -7.58 16.95
N ALA A 342 -22.27 -8.76 17.15
CA ALA A 342 -22.75 -9.73 18.10
C ALA A 342 -22.80 -9.07 19.51
N GLN A 343 -23.92 -9.15 20.19
CA GLN A 343 -24.12 -8.63 21.55
C GLN A 343 -23.39 -9.50 22.59
#